data_725dc30c10ab22bfb3416fb7f1a5334a
#
_entry.id   725dc30c10ab22bfb3416fb7f1a5334a
#
_cell.length_a   1.000
_cell.length_b   1.000
_cell.length_c   1.000
_cell.angle_alpha   90.00
_cell.angle_beta   90.00
_cell.angle_gamma   90.00
#
_symmetry.space_group_name_H-M   'P 1'
#
loop_
_entity.id
_entity.type
_entity.pdbx_description
1 polymer ?
#
loop_
_entity_poly.entity_id
_entity_poly.type
_entity_poly.pdbx_seq_one_letter_code
_entity_poly.pdbx_strand_id
1 'polypeptide(L)'
;MKNVMKKLEEFLELGGTKKDIILLVISGIALLCSIFDILPLPFDVAWVAIVLCGIPIILEAIIGLVTEFDIKADVLVSLALIASVCIGENFAAGEVAFIMQLGGLLEELTVAKARAGIEKLVHLTPQTARIISGDTEKVVPAEQVKVNDILRVLPGEAVSVDGIILSGQTSVNQAVMTGESLPVDKTVGDEVSSGTVNQFGAFEMKATKVGEDSSIQRMIRLVQSADAGKAKIVGIADRWATWIVVIALTAAGLTWLISGEIIRAVTILVVFCPCALVLATPTAIMAAIGNATKHGFLVREGDALERLASVSKITFDKTGTLTYGTPKVTAVKSILPEYQDEELYAFCASAEQLSEHPLGKAIVNCYKKEMKGNPKASEKFQMIPGRGVSCIVDGKEVLAGNAEMMEQYQVQVSANVKAEAENYLKQGCTVIYVVINQKLAGYLALSDTIREQSTGMIDKLTGLKVQPVLLTGDHENAAASIAGQLHIREVHANCLPEDKLSRIERYQRKQEKVCMIGDGVNDAPALKMADVGIAMGGVGSDIAVDAADIALVDDEVKELPHLIALSKRMMITIKLNMSFSMALNFLAIVLAITGILNPVVGALVHNAGSVVVIINSALLLNWKYNKGR
;
A
#
# COMPACT_ATOMS: atom_id res chain seq x y z
N MET A 1 11.62 -32.73 22.94
CA MET A 1 11.72 -31.37 23.51
C MET A 1 10.92 -30.37 22.75
N LYS A 2 11.13 -30.16 21.42
CA LYS A 2 10.33 -29.21 20.59
C LYS A 2 8.80 -29.39 20.68
N ASN A 3 8.26 -30.62 20.69
CA ASN A 3 6.81 -30.87 20.81
C ASN A 3 6.22 -30.52 22.20
N VAL A 4 7.01 -30.54 23.25
CA VAL A 4 6.57 -30.13 24.60
C VAL A 4 6.55 -28.62 24.68
N MET A 5 7.56 -27.96 24.12
CA MET A 5 7.64 -26.48 24.05
C MET A 5 6.48 -25.88 23.24
N LYS A 6 6.17 -26.46 22.09
CA LYS A 6 5.02 -26.03 21.27
C LYS A 6 3.67 -26.15 22.00
N LYS A 7 3.47 -27.23 22.77
CA LYS A 7 2.26 -27.38 23.61
C LYS A 7 2.21 -26.38 24.76
N LEU A 8 3.36 -25.97 25.29
CA LEU A 8 3.46 -24.97 26.34
C LEU A 8 3.13 -23.56 25.79
N GLU A 9 3.61 -23.26 24.59
CA GLU A 9 3.32 -22.05 23.84
C GLU A 9 1.81 -21.94 23.52
N GLU A 10 1.22 -22.99 22.96
CA GLU A 10 -0.23 -23.08 22.73
C GLU A 10 -1.06 -22.92 24.03
N PHE A 11 -0.54 -23.40 25.17
CA PHE A 11 -1.19 -23.23 26.48
C PHE A 11 -1.12 -21.78 26.99
N LEU A 12 0.01 -21.09 26.77
CA LEU A 12 0.18 -19.68 27.16
C LEU A 12 -0.75 -18.76 26.34
N GLU A 13 -0.93 -19.06 25.07
CA GLU A 13 -1.83 -18.31 24.17
C GLU A 13 -3.32 -18.59 24.41
N LEU A 14 -3.67 -19.64 25.14
CA LEU A 14 -5.07 -20.06 25.38
C LEU A 14 -5.81 -18.99 26.20
N GLY A 15 -6.83 -18.37 25.60
CA GLY A 15 -7.68 -17.35 26.23
C GLY A 15 -7.43 -15.93 25.74
N GLY A 16 -6.35 -15.69 25.01
CA GLY A 16 -6.04 -14.41 24.34
C GLY A 16 -6.09 -13.19 25.26
N THR A 17 -6.14 -12.02 24.65
CA THR A 17 -6.11 -10.68 25.30
C THR A 17 -7.08 -10.51 26.47
N LYS A 18 -8.25 -11.18 26.45
CA LYS A 18 -9.22 -11.10 27.57
C LYS A 18 -8.70 -11.76 28.85
N LYS A 19 -8.02 -12.90 28.71
CA LYS A 19 -7.37 -13.59 29.84
C LYS A 19 -6.30 -12.70 30.46
N ASP A 20 -5.46 -12.09 29.61
CA ASP A 20 -4.33 -11.26 30.06
C ASP A 20 -4.81 -10.02 30.82
N ILE A 21 -5.89 -9.38 30.34
CA ILE A 21 -6.53 -8.28 31.06
C ILE A 21 -7.02 -8.74 32.46
N ILE A 22 -7.67 -9.89 32.56
CA ILE A 22 -8.19 -10.40 33.83
C ILE A 22 -7.04 -10.70 34.79
N LEU A 23 -5.99 -11.37 34.32
CA LEU A 23 -4.81 -11.71 35.11
C LEU A 23 -4.10 -10.43 35.62
N LEU A 24 -3.98 -9.41 34.77
CA LEU A 24 -3.42 -8.12 35.13
C LEU A 24 -4.26 -7.39 36.18
N VAL A 25 -5.58 -7.36 36.04
CA VAL A 25 -6.46 -6.71 37.02
C VAL A 25 -6.32 -7.39 38.40
N ILE A 26 -6.33 -8.73 38.43
CA ILE A 26 -6.15 -9.48 39.69
C ILE A 26 -4.76 -9.21 40.29
N SER A 27 -3.70 -9.22 39.49
CA SER A 27 -2.34 -8.96 39.94
C SER A 27 -2.17 -7.52 40.44
N GLY A 28 -2.78 -6.53 39.76
CA GLY A 28 -2.76 -5.15 40.19
C GLY A 28 -3.47 -4.92 41.54
N ILE A 29 -4.61 -5.56 41.75
CA ILE A 29 -5.32 -5.52 43.05
C ILE A 29 -4.46 -6.17 44.15
N ALA A 30 -3.84 -7.32 43.84
CA ALA A 30 -2.96 -8.02 44.78
C ALA A 30 -1.76 -7.15 45.21
N LEU A 31 -1.13 -6.44 44.25
CA LEU A 31 -0.02 -5.52 44.55
C LEU A 31 -0.47 -4.30 45.40
N LEU A 32 -1.65 -3.76 45.11
CA LEU A 32 -2.22 -2.70 45.95
C LEU A 32 -2.50 -3.18 47.38
N CYS A 33 -3.01 -4.40 47.56
CA CYS A 33 -3.21 -5.01 48.87
C CYS A 33 -1.88 -5.26 49.60
N SER A 34 -0.81 -5.65 48.86
CA SER A 34 0.52 -5.87 49.43
C SER A 34 1.15 -4.55 49.92
N ILE A 35 1.11 -3.47 49.11
CA ILE A 35 1.74 -2.19 49.47
C ILE A 35 1.08 -1.50 50.69
N PHE A 36 -0.25 -1.67 50.86
CA PHE A 36 -1.01 -1.08 51.96
C PHE A 36 -1.21 -2.04 53.13
N ASP A 37 -0.67 -3.25 53.09
CA ASP A 37 -0.81 -4.32 54.11
C ASP A 37 -2.27 -4.52 54.56
N ILE A 38 -3.21 -4.50 53.57
CA ILE A 38 -4.66 -4.50 53.79
C ILE A 38 -5.14 -5.86 54.35
N LEU A 39 -4.48 -6.95 53.95
CA LEU A 39 -4.87 -8.31 54.28
C LEU A 39 -3.83 -8.94 55.23
N PRO A 40 -4.17 -9.24 56.48
CA PRO A 40 -3.27 -9.91 57.41
C PRO A 40 -3.14 -11.38 57.08
N LEU A 41 -2.47 -11.70 55.99
CA LEU A 41 -2.19 -13.07 55.53
C LEU A 41 -0.79 -13.49 55.99
N PRO A 42 -0.54 -14.79 56.20
CA PRO A 42 0.76 -15.32 56.58
C PRO A 42 1.81 -15.25 55.48
N PHE A 43 1.45 -14.80 54.29
CA PHE A 43 2.30 -14.62 53.09
C PHE A 43 2.02 -13.28 52.44
N ASP A 44 3.02 -12.74 51.77
CA ASP A 44 2.90 -11.52 50.97
C ASP A 44 1.96 -11.70 49.76
N VAL A 45 0.95 -10.89 49.64
CA VAL A 45 -0.06 -10.94 48.56
C VAL A 45 0.58 -10.68 47.18
N ALA A 46 1.76 -10.06 47.15
CA ALA A 46 2.53 -9.86 45.91
C ALA A 46 2.84 -11.18 45.16
N TRP A 47 2.86 -12.32 45.87
CA TRP A 47 3.02 -13.65 45.26
C TRP A 47 1.95 -13.95 44.20
N VAL A 48 0.77 -13.38 44.31
CA VAL A 48 -0.28 -13.53 43.29
C VAL A 48 0.19 -12.94 41.96
N ALA A 49 0.78 -11.75 41.99
CA ALA A 49 1.33 -11.12 40.78
C ALA A 49 2.54 -11.89 40.23
N ILE A 50 3.43 -12.37 41.11
CA ILE A 50 4.60 -13.19 40.72
C ILE A 50 4.14 -14.44 39.99
N VAL A 51 3.12 -15.14 40.47
CA VAL A 51 2.61 -16.37 39.87
C VAL A 51 1.85 -16.09 38.57
N LEU A 52 0.93 -15.12 38.57
CA LEU A 52 0.06 -14.88 37.42
C LEU A 52 0.75 -14.18 36.25
N CYS A 53 1.67 -13.27 36.52
CA CYS A 53 2.41 -12.52 35.51
C CYS A 53 3.87 -13.05 35.33
N GLY A 54 4.55 -13.42 36.41
CA GLY A 54 5.97 -13.80 36.37
C GLY A 54 6.22 -15.19 35.78
N ILE A 55 5.36 -16.19 36.08
CA ILE A 55 5.53 -17.54 35.50
C ILE A 55 5.43 -17.53 33.97
N PRO A 56 4.46 -16.88 33.33
CA PRO A 56 4.42 -16.74 31.88
C PRO A 56 5.72 -16.18 31.29
N ILE A 57 6.24 -15.08 31.85
CA ILE A 57 7.48 -14.44 31.40
C ILE A 57 8.67 -15.41 31.49
N ILE A 58 8.81 -16.13 32.59
CA ILE A 58 9.89 -17.11 32.77
C ILE A 58 9.77 -18.28 31.78
N LEU A 59 8.54 -18.74 31.51
CA LEU A 59 8.30 -19.81 30.54
C LEU A 59 8.63 -19.38 29.12
N GLU A 60 8.22 -18.17 28.72
CA GLU A 60 8.55 -17.57 27.41
C GLU A 60 10.08 -17.42 27.24
N ALA A 61 10.79 -16.97 28.28
CA ALA A 61 12.25 -16.87 28.29
C ALA A 61 12.91 -18.23 28.09
N ILE A 62 12.41 -19.27 28.77
CA ILE A 62 12.94 -20.66 28.65
C ILE A 62 12.63 -21.20 27.24
N ILE A 63 11.43 -21.00 26.72
CA ILE A 63 11.07 -21.44 25.38
C ILE A 63 11.98 -20.78 24.34
N GLY A 64 12.17 -19.46 24.38
CA GLY A 64 13.04 -18.74 23.46
C GLY A 64 14.50 -19.20 23.53
N LEU A 65 15.01 -19.39 24.74
CA LEU A 65 16.39 -19.85 24.94
C LEU A 65 16.64 -21.29 24.42
N VAL A 66 15.65 -22.18 24.56
CA VAL A 66 15.77 -23.59 24.15
C VAL A 66 15.47 -23.82 22.67
N THR A 67 14.55 -23.03 22.07
CA THR A 67 14.13 -23.22 20.68
C THR A 67 14.99 -22.47 19.67
N GLU A 68 15.41 -21.25 19.99
CA GLU A 68 16.08 -20.33 19.05
C GLU A 68 17.49 -19.94 19.50
N PHE A 69 17.90 -20.32 20.72
CA PHE A 69 19.15 -19.87 21.35
C PHE A 69 19.27 -18.35 21.41
N ASP A 70 18.12 -17.67 21.51
CA ASP A 70 17.99 -16.22 21.45
C ASP A 70 17.93 -15.65 22.87
N ILE A 71 18.90 -14.78 23.20
CA ILE A 71 18.94 -14.08 24.48
C ILE A 71 18.14 -12.81 24.36
N LYS A 72 16.79 -12.93 24.50
CA LYS A 72 15.87 -11.82 24.48
C LYS A 72 15.77 -11.10 25.84
N ALA A 73 15.07 -9.99 25.84
CA ALA A 73 14.78 -9.20 27.05
C ALA A 73 14.15 -10.02 28.18
N ASP A 74 13.31 -11.01 27.81
CA ASP A 74 12.59 -11.88 28.76
C ASP A 74 13.51 -12.70 29.63
N VAL A 75 14.70 -13.10 29.13
CA VAL A 75 15.74 -13.78 29.91
C VAL A 75 16.27 -12.85 31.00
N LEU A 76 16.54 -11.59 30.66
CA LEU A 76 17.05 -10.62 31.64
C LEU A 76 16.00 -10.31 32.72
N VAL A 77 14.76 -10.14 32.33
CA VAL A 77 13.63 -9.90 33.22
C VAL A 77 13.39 -11.11 34.14
N SER A 78 13.44 -12.31 33.57
CA SER A 78 13.32 -13.55 34.35
C SER A 78 14.42 -13.68 35.42
N LEU A 79 15.67 -13.33 35.07
CA LEU A 79 16.77 -13.29 36.02
C LEU A 79 16.55 -12.22 37.09
N ALA A 80 16.08 -11.02 36.71
CA ALA A 80 15.77 -9.94 37.65
C ALA A 80 14.68 -10.37 38.63
N LEU A 81 13.60 -11.00 38.13
CA LEU A 81 12.47 -11.48 38.90
C LEU A 81 12.92 -12.56 39.91
N ILE A 82 13.66 -13.57 39.47
CA ILE A 82 14.18 -14.62 40.31
C ILE A 82 15.14 -14.03 41.38
N ALA A 83 16.02 -13.12 41.00
CA ALA A 83 16.93 -12.45 41.92
C ALA A 83 16.17 -11.62 42.97
N SER A 84 15.13 -10.89 42.61
CA SER A 84 14.28 -10.11 43.54
C SER A 84 13.60 -11.03 44.56
N VAL A 85 13.06 -12.17 44.12
CA VAL A 85 12.46 -13.16 45.03
C VAL A 85 13.53 -13.75 46.00
N CYS A 86 14.71 -14.05 45.48
CA CYS A 86 15.81 -14.64 46.31
C CYS A 86 16.31 -13.68 47.40
N ILE A 87 16.24 -12.36 47.19
CA ILE A 87 16.64 -11.37 48.20
C ILE A 87 15.48 -10.96 49.11
N GLY A 88 14.28 -11.54 48.93
CA GLY A 88 13.11 -11.25 49.75
C GLY A 88 12.28 -10.00 49.34
N GLU A 89 12.62 -9.39 48.22
CA GLU A 89 11.90 -8.22 47.66
C GLU A 89 10.71 -8.69 46.83
N ASN A 90 9.71 -9.36 47.46
CA ASN A 90 8.57 -9.96 46.78
C ASN A 90 7.71 -8.94 46.08
N PHE A 91 7.46 -7.78 46.70
CA PHE A 91 6.71 -6.70 46.07
C PHE A 91 7.38 -6.22 44.79
N ALA A 92 8.69 -5.97 44.84
CA ALA A 92 9.45 -5.54 43.64
C ALA A 92 9.38 -6.58 42.51
N ALA A 93 9.48 -7.89 42.87
CA ALA A 93 9.34 -8.98 41.90
C ALA A 93 7.95 -9.00 41.26
N GLY A 94 6.88 -8.90 42.04
CA GLY A 94 5.51 -8.87 41.57
C GLY A 94 5.20 -7.64 40.70
N GLU A 95 5.72 -6.47 41.12
CA GLU A 95 5.58 -5.23 40.35
C GLU A 95 6.27 -5.32 38.99
N VAL A 96 7.51 -5.79 38.95
CA VAL A 96 8.25 -6.00 37.69
C VAL A 96 7.49 -6.94 36.74
N ALA A 97 6.99 -8.08 37.25
CA ALA A 97 6.20 -9.01 36.46
C ALA A 97 4.90 -8.37 35.94
N PHE A 98 4.17 -7.65 36.80
CA PHE A 98 2.95 -6.95 36.43
C PHE A 98 3.16 -5.89 35.36
N ILE A 99 4.19 -5.06 35.52
CA ILE A 99 4.47 -3.96 34.59
C ILE A 99 4.95 -4.51 33.23
N MET A 100 5.73 -5.59 33.22
CA MET A 100 6.14 -6.25 31.98
C MET A 100 4.95 -6.82 31.21
N GLN A 101 4.06 -7.54 31.91
CA GLN A 101 2.84 -8.06 31.30
C GLN A 101 1.92 -6.95 30.80
N LEU A 102 1.81 -5.84 31.56
CA LEU A 102 1.07 -4.65 31.13
C LEU A 102 1.69 -4.03 29.87
N GLY A 103 3.02 -3.95 29.80
CA GLY A 103 3.76 -3.48 28.63
C GLY A 103 3.47 -4.34 27.39
N GLY A 104 3.56 -5.66 27.51
CA GLY A 104 3.23 -6.61 26.45
C GLY A 104 1.79 -6.49 25.99
N LEU A 105 0.82 -6.38 26.91
CA LEU A 105 -0.58 -6.17 26.56
C LEU A 105 -0.83 -4.85 25.82
N LEU A 106 -0.22 -3.74 26.26
CA LEU A 106 -0.33 -2.44 25.59
C LEU A 106 0.28 -2.48 24.17
N GLU A 107 1.37 -3.22 23.99
CA GLU A 107 1.98 -3.49 22.71
C GLU A 107 1.01 -4.25 21.81
N GLU A 108 0.49 -5.40 22.27
CA GLU A 108 -0.46 -6.22 21.53
C GLU A 108 -1.70 -5.41 21.12
N LEU A 109 -2.31 -4.66 22.04
CA LEU A 109 -3.45 -3.80 21.76
C LEU A 109 -3.13 -2.69 20.75
N THR A 110 -1.91 -2.14 20.79
CA THR A 110 -1.49 -1.08 19.85
C THR A 110 -1.26 -1.65 18.46
N VAL A 111 -0.60 -2.79 18.36
CA VAL A 111 -0.42 -3.53 17.11
C VAL A 111 -1.76 -3.98 16.56
N ALA A 112 -2.64 -4.56 17.39
CA ALA A 112 -3.99 -4.96 17.00
C ALA A 112 -4.82 -3.76 16.50
N LYS A 113 -4.71 -2.59 17.13
CA LYS A 113 -5.40 -1.37 16.71
C LYS A 113 -4.85 -0.82 15.39
N ALA A 114 -3.55 -0.93 15.15
CA ALA A 114 -2.94 -0.62 13.85
C ALA A 114 -3.40 -1.61 12.78
N ARG A 115 -3.51 -2.91 13.12
CA ARG A 115 -4.03 -3.98 12.24
C ARG A 115 -5.55 -3.91 12.03
N ALA A 116 -6.33 -3.34 12.94
CA ALA A 116 -7.80 -3.26 12.82
C ALA A 116 -8.29 -2.47 11.59
N GLY A 117 -7.46 -1.59 11.02
CA GLY A 117 -7.69 -0.97 9.71
C GLY A 117 -7.68 -2.01 8.58
N ILE A 118 -6.85 -3.02 8.71
CA ILE A 118 -6.66 -4.15 7.79
C ILE A 118 -7.77 -5.19 7.97
N GLU A 119 -8.10 -5.53 9.23
CA GLU A 119 -9.21 -6.45 9.54
C GLU A 119 -10.57 -5.94 9.06
N LYS A 120 -10.80 -4.63 9.05
CA LYS A 120 -12.00 -4.07 8.44
C LYS A 120 -12.15 -4.40 6.96
N LEU A 121 -11.06 -4.52 6.21
CA LEU A 121 -11.08 -4.97 4.81
C LEU A 121 -11.51 -6.44 4.70
N VAL A 122 -11.07 -7.30 5.62
CA VAL A 122 -11.48 -8.73 5.66
C VAL A 122 -12.98 -8.86 5.93
N HIS A 123 -13.53 -8.04 6.84
CA HIS A 123 -14.97 -8.01 7.15
C HIS A 123 -15.85 -7.43 6.03
N LEU A 124 -15.26 -6.75 5.05
CA LEU A 124 -15.98 -6.25 3.87
C LEU A 124 -16.11 -7.29 2.76
N THR A 125 -15.51 -8.47 2.91
CA THR A 125 -15.69 -9.58 1.98
C THR A 125 -17.12 -10.11 2.08
N PRO A 126 -17.93 -10.04 1.00
CA PRO A 126 -19.28 -10.57 1.01
C PRO A 126 -19.24 -12.09 1.25
N GLN A 127 -20.02 -12.55 2.21
CA GLN A 127 -20.07 -13.97 2.59
C GLN A 127 -20.95 -14.78 1.63
N THR A 128 -21.87 -14.14 0.92
CA THR A 128 -22.85 -14.80 0.05
C THR A 128 -22.92 -14.12 -1.31
N ALA A 129 -23.34 -14.90 -2.30
CA ALA A 129 -23.61 -14.46 -3.67
C ALA A 129 -24.96 -15.02 -4.14
N ARG A 130 -25.63 -14.29 -5.02
CA ARG A 130 -26.90 -14.68 -5.61
C ARG A 130 -26.70 -15.13 -7.06
N ILE A 131 -26.69 -16.44 -7.29
CA ILE A 131 -26.50 -17.03 -8.62
C ILE A 131 -27.86 -17.19 -9.30
N ILE A 132 -27.90 -16.84 -10.59
CA ILE A 132 -29.05 -17.07 -11.49
C ILE A 132 -28.78 -18.32 -12.33
N SER A 133 -29.71 -19.26 -12.31
CA SER A 133 -29.69 -20.45 -13.16
C SER A 133 -31.05 -20.63 -13.84
N GLY A 134 -31.19 -20.16 -15.08
CA GLY A 134 -32.47 -20.03 -15.77
C GLY A 134 -33.42 -19.11 -15.00
N ASP A 135 -34.64 -19.60 -14.67
CA ASP A 135 -35.66 -18.84 -13.93
C ASP A 135 -35.49 -18.91 -12.40
N THR A 136 -34.45 -19.56 -11.89
CA THR A 136 -34.27 -19.75 -10.44
C THR A 136 -33.08 -18.94 -9.91
N GLU A 137 -33.32 -18.28 -8.77
CA GLU A 137 -32.27 -17.61 -8.01
C GLU A 137 -31.89 -18.45 -6.80
N LYS A 138 -30.59 -18.59 -6.54
CA LYS A 138 -30.07 -19.30 -5.38
C LYS A 138 -28.99 -18.49 -4.69
N VAL A 139 -29.17 -18.25 -3.38
CA VAL A 139 -28.11 -17.65 -2.55
C VAL A 139 -27.17 -18.77 -2.11
N VAL A 140 -25.89 -18.59 -2.41
CA VAL A 140 -24.82 -19.53 -2.08
C VAL A 140 -23.68 -18.79 -1.34
N PRO A 141 -22.83 -19.49 -0.59
CA PRO A 141 -21.58 -18.91 -0.11
C PRO A 141 -20.75 -18.37 -1.28
N ALA A 142 -20.13 -17.20 -1.11
CA ALA A 142 -19.33 -16.55 -2.17
C ALA A 142 -18.19 -17.45 -2.69
N GLU A 143 -17.65 -18.32 -1.85
CA GLU A 143 -16.60 -19.30 -2.19
C GLU A 143 -17.06 -20.38 -3.20
N GLN A 144 -18.37 -20.57 -3.35
CA GLN A 144 -18.93 -21.56 -4.29
C GLN A 144 -19.17 -21.00 -5.69
N VAL A 145 -19.03 -19.71 -5.88
CA VAL A 145 -19.18 -19.06 -7.19
C VAL A 145 -18.03 -19.47 -8.10
N LYS A 146 -18.38 -19.79 -9.35
CA LYS A 146 -17.41 -20.18 -10.40
C LYS A 146 -17.30 -19.11 -11.47
N VAL A 147 -16.18 -19.10 -12.15
CA VAL A 147 -15.99 -18.25 -13.35
C VAL A 147 -17.07 -18.58 -14.38
N ASN A 148 -17.67 -17.55 -14.97
CA ASN A 148 -18.79 -17.55 -15.89
C ASN A 148 -20.18 -17.76 -15.25
N ASP A 149 -20.31 -17.91 -13.92
CA ASP A 149 -21.62 -17.85 -13.28
C ASP A 149 -22.25 -16.47 -13.48
N ILE A 150 -23.58 -16.45 -13.62
CA ILE A 150 -24.35 -15.21 -13.71
C ILE A 150 -24.88 -14.89 -12.32
N LEU A 151 -24.54 -13.70 -11.83
CA LEU A 151 -24.97 -13.23 -10.51
C LEU A 151 -25.88 -12.02 -10.66
N ARG A 152 -26.86 -11.91 -9.75
CA ARG A 152 -27.66 -10.70 -9.55
C ARG A 152 -27.23 -10.00 -8.29
N VAL A 153 -27.00 -8.69 -8.38
CA VAL A 153 -26.63 -7.83 -7.25
C VAL A 153 -27.72 -6.79 -7.05
N LEU A 154 -28.35 -6.84 -5.87
CA LEU A 154 -29.44 -5.94 -5.51
C LEU A 154 -28.89 -4.63 -4.89
N PRO A 155 -29.66 -3.53 -4.87
CA PRO A 155 -29.28 -2.30 -4.16
C PRO A 155 -28.99 -2.59 -2.68
N GLY A 156 -27.88 -2.07 -2.19
CA GLY A 156 -27.38 -2.29 -0.83
C GLY A 156 -26.52 -3.55 -0.67
N GLU A 157 -26.49 -4.46 -1.66
CA GLU A 157 -25.63 -5.65 -1.61
C GLU A 157 -24.21 -5.32 -2.06
N ALA A 158 -23.24 -5.98 -1.45
CA ALA A 158 -21.85 -5.92 -1.90
C ALA A 158 -21.60 -6.93 -3.02
N VAL A 159 -20.80 -6.55 -4.00
CA VAL A 159 -20.37 -7.41 -5.11
C VAL A 159 -19.42 -8.48 -4.57
N SER A 160 -19.79 -9.75 -4.72
CA SER A 160 -19.10 -10.88 -4.10
C SER A 160 -17.84 -11.33 -4.84
N VAL A 161 -17.81 -11.18 -6.15
CA VAL A 161 -16.71 -11.59 -7.05
C VAL A 161 -16.52 -10.54 -8.14
N ASP A 162 -15.38 -10.53 -8.83
CA ASP A 162 -15.18 -9.60 -9.96
C ASP A 162 -15.98 -10.08 -11.17
N GLY A 163 -16.51 -9.15 -11.96
CA GLY A 163 -17.30 -9.50 -13.12
C GLY A 163 -17.59 -8.36 -14.07
N ILE A 164 -18.32 -8.67 -15.14
CA ILE A 164 -18.76 -7.72 -16.17
C ILE A 164 -20.28 -7.66 -16.16
N ILE A 165 -20.85 -6.46 -16.18
CA ILE A 165 -22.29 -6.24 -16.19
C ILE A 165 -22.88 -6.75 -17.51
N LEU A 166 -23.87 -7.63 -17.43
CA LEU A 166 -24.62 -8.17 -18.57
C LEU A 166 -25.93 -7.44 -18.82
N SER A 167 -26.60 -7.03 -17.74
CA SER A 167 -27.89 -6.31 -17.80
C SER A 167 -28.05 -5.36 -16.62
N GLY A 168 -28.83 -4.31 -16.81
CA GLY A 168 -29.11 -3.29 -15.80
C GLY A 168 -28.19 -2.06 -15.88
N GLN A 169 -28.51 -1.07 -15.05
CA GLN A 169 -27.71 0.12 -14.79
C GLN A 169 -27.59 0.29 -13.29
N THR A 170 -26.44 0.66 -12.81
CA THR A 170 -26.18 0.81 -11.39
C THR A 170 -25.23 1.94 -11.11
N SER A 171 -25.23 2.43 -9.88
CA SER A 171 -24.21 3.29 -9.31
C SER A 171 -23.53 2.52 -8.18
N VAL A 172 -22.24 2.28 -8.31
CA VAL A 172 -21.46 1.43 -7.40
C VAL A 172 -20.57 2.28 -6.52
N ASN A 173 -20.70 2.13 -5.21
CA ASN A 173 -19.77 2.72 -4.26
C ASN A 173 -18.49 1.88 -4.21
N GLN A 174 -17.41 2.47 -4.69
CA GLN A 174 -16.09 1.85 -4.74
C GLN A 174 -15.16 2.34 -3.62
N ALA A 175 -15.69 3.07 -2.62
CA ALA A 175 -14.89 3.70 -1.55
C ALA A 175 -13.97 2.71 -0.81
N VAL A 176 -14.37 1.44 -0.70
CA VAL A 176 -13.55 0.37 -0.11
C VAL A 176 -12.33 0.05 -0.95
N MET A 177 -12.46 0.17 -2.28
CA MET A 177 -11.40 -0.16 -3.24
C MET A 177 -10.60 1.07 -3.65
N THR A 178 -11.27 2.23 -3.82
CA THR A 178 -10.66 3.44 -4.39
C THR A 178 -10.49 4.59 -3.39
N GLY A 179 -11.09 4.48 -2.21
CA GLY A 179 -11.13 5.58 -1.23
C GLY A 179 -12.08 6.72 -1.60
N GLU A 180 -12.66 6.73 -2.81
CA GLU A 180 -13.59 7.76 -3.26
C GLU A 180 -15.01 7.51 -2.75
N SER A 181 -15.58 8.51 -2.07
CA SER A 181 -16.93 8.41 -1.48
C SER A 181 -18.06 8.57 -2.51
N LEU A 182 -17.76 9.08 -3.69
CA LEU A 182 -18.78 9.29 -4.74
C LEU A 182 -19.00 7.99 -5.51
N PRO A 183 -20.24 7.51 -5.61
CA PRO A 183 -20.56 6.35 -6.42
C PRO A 183 -20.26 6.57 -7.89
N VAL A 184 -19.80 5.53 -8.58
CA VAL A 184 -19.50 5.53 -10.00
C VAL A 184 -20.63 4.84 -10.77
N ASP A 185 -21.17 5.51 -11.76
CA ASP A 185 -22.21 4.93 -12.62
C ASP A 185 -21.61 3.86 -13.53
N LYS A 186 -22.26 2.70 -13.56
CA LYS A 186 -21.85 1.52 -14.34
C LYS A 186 -23.01 1.03 -15.21
N THR A 187 -22.67 0.62 -16.43
CA THR A 187 -23.61 0.15 -17.46
C THR A 187 -23.19 -1.20 -18.01
N VAL A 188 -24.00 -1.77 -18.90
CA VAL A 188 -23.70 -3.05 -19.56
C VAL A 188 -22.33 -2.99 -20.26
N GLY A 189 -21.48 -3.98 -19.98
CA GLY A 189 -20.10 -4.07 -20.50
C GLY A 189 -19.05 -3.52 -19.56
N ASP A 190 -19.43 -2.78 -18.50
CA ASP A 190 -18.48 -2.26 -17.52
C ASP A 190 -18.07 -3.35 -16.51
N GLU A 191 -16.81 -3.26 -16.06
CA GLU A 191 -16.28 -4.12 -15.01
C GLU A 191 -16.72 -3.64 -13.62
N VAL A 192 -17.04 -4.59 -12.75
CA VAL A 192 -17.30 -4.38 -11.32
C VAL A 192 -16.40 -5.27 -10.49
N SER A 193 -15.86 -4.73 -9.41
CA SER A 193 -14.91 -5.40 -8.54
C SER A 193 -15.56 -5.90 -7.25
N SER A 194 -15.11 -7.04 -6.77
CA SER A 194 -15.53 -7.60 -5.48
C SER A 194 -15.21 -6.63 -4.33
N GLY A 195 -16.09 -6.60 -3.32
CA GLY A 195 -15.99 -5.69 -2.18
C GLY A 195 -16.58 -4.30 -2.40
N THR A 196 -17.01 -3.94 -3.62
CA THR A 196 -17.76 -2.71 -3.89
C THR A 196 -19.24 -2.89 -3.56
N VAL A 197 -19.97 -1.79 -3.28
CA VAL A 197 -21.37 -1.84 -2.86
C VAL A 197 -22.28 -1.23 -3.91
N ASN A 198 -23.27 -1.98 -4.36
CA ASN A 198 -24.31 -1.50 -5.26
C ASN A 198 -25.22 -0.48 -4.54
N GLN A 199 -25.31 0.75 -5.05
CA GLN A 199 -26.11 1.82 -4.43
C GLN A 199 -27.53 1.90 -5.04
N PHE A 200 -27.66 1.81 -6.36
CA PHE A 200 -28.90 2.00 -7.08
C PHE A 200 -29.06 0.96 -8.19
N GLY A 201 -30.33 0.54 -8.43
CA GLY A 201 -30.65 -0.41 -9.47
C GLY A 201 -30.16 -1.82 -9.17
N ALA A 202 -30.86 -2.82 -9.67
CA ALA A 202 -30.36 -4.19 -9.68
C ALA A 202 -29.65 -4.43 -11.02
N PHE A 203 -28.56 -5.17 -11.01
CA PHE A 203 -27.83 -5.54 -12.21
C PHE A 203 -27.46 -7.03 -12.19
N GLU A 204 -27.28 -7.57 -13.38
CA GLU A 204 -26.74 -8.92 -13.56
C GLU A 204 -25.34 -8.83 -14.11
N MET A 205 -24.46 -9.65 -13.59
CA MET A 205 -23.06 -9.70 -13.97
C MET A 205 -22.59 -11.11 -14.22
N LYS A 206 -21.62 -11.27 -15.09
CA LYS A 206 -20.91 -12.53 -15.32
C LYS A 206 -19.62 -12.51 -14.52
N ALA A 207 -19.43 -13.52 -13.67
CA ALA A 207 -18.21 -13.67 -12.87
C ALA A 207 -16.98 -13.90 -13.76
N THR A 208 -15.92 -13.09 -13.54
CA THR A 208 -14.65 -13.17 -14.27
C THR A 208 -13.52 -13.68 -13.40
N LYS A 209 -13.44 -13.23 -12.13
CA LYS A 209 -12.43 -13.67 -11.16
C LYS A 209 -13.13 -14.00 -9.85
N VAL A 210 -12.84 -15.16 -9.30
CA VAL A 210 -13.53 -15.73 -8.14
C VAL A 210 -12.56 -16.24 -7.08
N GLY A 211 -13.03 -16.42 -5.85
CA GLY A 211 -12.23 -16.94 -4.74
C GLY A 211 -10.97 -16.09 -4.51
N GLU A 212 -9.83 -16.76 -4.44
CA GLU A 212 -8.54 -16.11 -4.18
C GLU A 212 -8.10 -15.11 -5.27
N ASP A 213 -8.61 -15.22 -6.48
CA ASP A 213 -8.28 -14.34 -7.60
C ASP A 213 -9.15 -13.09 -7.66
N SER A 214 -10.17 -12.97 -6.81
CA SER A 214 -11.00 -11.77 -6.71
C SER A 214 -10.21 -10.58 -6.18
N SER A 215 -10.58 -9.36 -6.59
CA SER A 215 -9.88 -8.13 -6.24
C SER A 215 -9.77 -7.93 -4.73
N ILE A 216 -10.84 -8.21 -3.97
CA ILE A 216 -10.84 -8.10 -2.51
C ILE A 216 -9.91 -9.12 -1.85
N GLN A 217 -9.87 -10.38 -2.31
CA GLN A 217 -9.01 -11.42 -1.75
C GLN A 217 -7.53 -11.17 -2.08
N ARG A 218 -7.24 -10.67 -3.28
CA ARG A 218 -5.88 -10.22 -3.63
C ARG A 218 -5.44 -9.09 -2.73
N MET A 219 -6.32 -8.11 -2.46
CA MET A 219 -6.03 -7.01 -1.54
C MET A 219 -5.72 -7.53 -0.13
N ILE A 220 -6.52 -8.45 0.40
CA ILE A 220 -6.31 -9.07 1.71
C ILE A 220 -4.96 -9.80 1.77
N ARG A 221 -4.61 -10.60 0.75
CA ARG A 221 -3.32 -11.29 0.67
C ARG A 221 -2.13 -10.32 0.61
N LEU A 222 -2.23 -9.24 -0.17
CA LEU A 222 -1.20 -8.21 -0.23
C LEU A 222 -0.94 -7.60 1.14
N VAL A 223 -1.98 -7.31 1.88
CA VAL A 223 -1.88 -6.77 3.23
C VAL A 223 -1.30 -7.79 4.21
N GLN A 224 -1.72 -9.06 4.14
CA GLN A 224 -1.18 -10.14 4.99
C GLN A 224 0.29 -10.44 4.68
N SER A 225 0.72 -10.35 3.43
CA SER A 225 2.12 -10.55 3.06
C SER A 225 3.05 -9.44 3.53
N ALA A 226 2.53 -8.24 3.78
CA ALA A 226 3.28 -7.13 4.35
C ALA A 226 3.80 -7.40 5.77
N ASP A 227 3.16 -8.31 6.49
CA ASP A 227 3.56 -8.71 7.85
C ASP A 227 4.81 -9.65 7.87
N ALA A 228 5.18 -10.23 6.74
CA ALA A 228 6.20 -11.29 6.68
C ALA A 228 7.65 -10.78 6.48
N GLY A 229 7.84 -9.51 6.12
CA GLY A 229 9.16 -8.93 5.85
C GLY A 229 9.78 -8.26 7.08
N LYS A 230 10.87 -8.79 7.61
CA LYS A 230 11.65 -8.09 8.64
C LYS A 230 12.44 -6.94 8.01
N ALA A 231 12.10 -5.70 8.35
CA ALA A 231 12.84 -4.52 7.93
C ALA A 231 14.31 -4.59 8.42
N LYS A 232 15.25 -4.07 7.62
CA LYS A 232 16.69 -4.04 7.93
C LYS A 232 16.99 -3.42 9.29
N ILE A 233 16.22 -2.40 9.66
CA ILE A 233 16.39 -1.67 10.92
C ILE A 233 15.96 -2.52 12.12
N VAL A 234 15.00 -3.44 11.97
CA VAL A 234 14.64 -4.42 13.01
C VAL A 234 15.84 -5.29 13.34
N GLY A 235 16.52 -5.83 12.33
CA GLY A 235 17.72 -6.66 12.56
C GLY A 235 18.93 -5.88 13.16
N ILE A 236 18.96 -4.54 13.04
CA ILE A 236 19.93 -3.70 13.75
C ILE A 236 19.50 -3.56 15.22
N ALA A 237 18.23 -3.28 15.49
CA ALA A 237 17.71 -3.17 16.85
C ALA A 237 17.89 -4.45 17.63
N ASP A 238 17.62 -5.62 17.02
CA ASP A 238 17.80 -6.94 17.65
C ASP A 238 19.27 -7.21 18.03
N ARG A 239 20.22 -6.86 17.16
CA ARG A 239 21.65 -6.98 17.46
C ARG A 239 22.08 -6.06 18.61
N TRP A 240 21.58 -4.85 18.65
CA TRP A 240 21.86 -3.94 19.76
C TRP A 240 21.23 -4.43 21.06
N ALA A 241 20.02 -5.01 21.01
CA ALA A 241 19.36 -5.62 22.16
C ALA A 241 20.23 -6.70 22.80
N THR A 242 20.85 -7.60 22.02
CA THR A 242 21.76 -8.64 22.53
C THR A 242 22.98 -8.02 23.23
N TRP A 243 23.63 -7.00 22.62
CA TRP A 243 24.78 -6.32 23.27
C TRP A 243 24.38 -5.62 24.56
N ILE A 244 23.18 -5.05 24.60
CA ILE A 244 22.61 -4.41 25.79
C ILE A 244 22.50 -5.41 26.94
N VAL A 245 22.03 -6.64 26.69
CA VAL A 245 21.94 -7.69 27.72
C VAL A 245 23.33 -8.04 28.27
N VAL A 246 24.33 -8.19 27.41
CA VAL A 246 25.71 -8.47 27.84
C VAL A 246 26.27 -7.34 28.73
N ILE A 247 26.04 -6.08 28.32
CA ILE A 247 26.45 -4.90 29.08
C ILE A 247 25.73 -4.85 30.44
N ALA A 248 24.42 -5.13 30.48
CA ALA A 248 23.62 -5.16 31.70
C ALA A 248 24.15 -6.17 32.70
N LEU A 249 24.36 -7.42 32.26
CA LEU A 249 24.90 -8.51 33.11
C LEU A 249 26.28 -8.17 33.65
N THR A 250 27.14 -7.60 32.80
CA THR A 250 28.49 -7.18 33.18
C THR A 250 28.45 -6.03 34.20
N ALA A 251 27.62 -5.01 33.93
CA ALA A 251 27.47 -3.86 34.85
C ALA A 251 26.87 -4.27 36.18
N ALA A 252 25.84 -5.13 36.18
CA ALA A 252 25.25 -5.68 37.41
C ALA A 252 26.25 -6.47 38.23
N GLY A 253 27.02 -7.39 37.60
CA GLY A 253 28.05 -8.18 38.28
C GLY A 253 29.16 -7.31 38.85
N LEU A 254 29.69 -6.36 38.09
CA LEU A 254 30.73 -5.43 38.57
C LEU A 254 30.20 -4.53 39.71
N THR A 255 28.99 -4.01 39.58
CA THR A 255 28.38 -3.16 40.63
C THR A 255 28.22 -3.96 41.92
N TRP A 256 27.76 -5.21 41.86
CA TRP A 256 27.66 -6.06 43.02
C TRP A 256 29.04 -6.33 43.67
N LEU A 257 30.03 -6.67 42.86
CA LEU A 257 31.40 -6.93 43.37
C LEU A 257 32.02 -5.72 44.05
N ILE A 258 31.78 -4.51 43.53
CA ILE A 258 32.37 -3.27 44.04
C ILE A 258 31.57 -2.72 45.25
N SER A 259 30.22 -2.69 45.15
CA SER A 259 29.38 -2.11 46.20
C SER A 259 29.04 -3.06 47.34
N GLY A 260 29.09 -4.38 47.10
CA GLY A 260 28.57 -5.39 48.01
C GLY A 260 27.03 -5.42 48.12
N GLU A 261 26.33 -4.52 47.46
CA GLU A 261 24.87 -4.36 47.51
C GLU A 261 24.19 -5.02 46.32
N ILE A 262 23.63 -6.22 46.53
CA ILE A 262 22.99 -7.02 45.48
C ILE A 262 21.76 -6.29 44.89
N ILE A 263 21.08 -5.43 45.68
CA ILE A 263 19.91 -4.68 45.25
C ILE A 263 20.23 -3.72 44.09
N ARG A 264 21.43 -3.14 44.06
CA ARG A 264 21.86 -2.29 42.92
C ARG A 264 22.05 -3.11 41.65
N ALA A 265 22.61 -4.32 41.77
CA ALA A 265 22.74 -5.22 40.64
C ALA A 265 21.38 -5.63 40.10
N VAL A 266 20.43 -5.97 40.96
CA VAL A 266 19.06 -6.31 40.60
C VAL A 266 18.37 -5.11 39.92
N THR A 267 18.54 -3.88 40.45
CA THR A 267 18.03 -2.66 39.85
C THR A 267 18.53 -2.47 38.40
N ILE A 268 19.85 -2.71 38.19
CA ILE A 268 20.43 -2.63 36.83
C ILE A 268 19.77 -3.64 35.91
N LEU A 269 19.55 -4.88 36.34
CA LEU A 269 18.90 -5.90 35.52
C LEU A 269 17.45 -5.54 35.14
N VAL A 270 16.71 -5.00 36.11
CA VAL A 270 15.32 -4.55 35.91
C VAL A 270 15.22 -3.40 34.91
N VAL A 271 16.08 -2.38 35.06
CA VAL A 271 15.99 -1.14 34.27
C VAL A 271 16.54 -1.30 32.86
N PHE A 272 17.42 -2.27 32.65
CA PHE A 272 18.15 -2.41 31.39
C PHE A 272 17.43 -3.25 30.33
N CYS A 273 16.13 -3.50 30.49
CA CYS A 273 15.34 -4.13 29.43
C CYS A 273 15.40 -3.29 28.15
N PRO A 274 15.75 -3.87 26.99
CA PRO A 274 15.74 -3.14 25.72
C PRO A 274 14.32 -3.00 25.12
N CYS A 275 13.26 -3.24 25.89
CA CYS A 275 11.89 -3.34 25.42
C CYS A 275 11.44 -2.14 24.58
N ALA A 276 11.67 -0.90 25.05
CA ALA A 276 11.35 0.31 24.31
C ALA A 276 12.13 0.45 23.00
N LEU A 277 13.36 -0.07 22.94
CA LEU A 277 14.20 -0.07 21.73
C LEU A 277 13.65 -1.03 20.68
N VAL A 278 13.30 -2.25 21.10
CA VAL A 278 12.75 -3.30 20.22
C VAL A 278 11.39 -2.87 19.66
N LEU A 279 10.56 -2.20 20.48
CA LEU A 279 9.23 -1.70 20.10
C LEU A 279 9.25 -0.50 19.15
N ALA A 280 10.32 0.31 19.18
CA ALA A 280 10.39 1.58 18.45
C ALA A 280 10.20 1.43 16.94
N THR A 281 10.68 0.34 16.35
CA THR A 281 10.62 0.10 14.90
C THR A 281 9.29 -0.49 14.44
N PRO A 282 8.82 -1.64 14.97
CA PRO A 282 7.60 -2.27 14.47
C PRO A 282 6.36 -1.38 14.70
N THR A 283 6.26 -0.69 15.84
CA THR A 283 5.13 0.19 16.11
C THR A 283 5.06 1.38 15.14
N ALA A 284 6.20 1.97 14.78
CA ALA A 284 6.26 3.07 13.83
C ALA A 284 5.95 2.62 12.39
N ILE A 285 6.46 1.44 11.99
CA ILE A 285 6.17 0.85 10.67
C ILE A 285 4.68 0.55 10.55
N MET A 286 4.08 -0.12 11.54
CA MET A 286 2.65 -0.47 11.53
C MET A 286 1.76 0.78 11.48
N ALA A 287 2.12 1.83 12.25
CA ALA A 287 1.40 3.09 12.20
C ALA A 287 1.52 3.78 10.83
N ALA A 288 2.69 3.73 10.20
CA ALA A 288 2.91 4.29 8.87
C ALA A 288 2.16 3.49 7.80
N ILE A 289 2.14 2.14 7.84
CA ILE A 289 1.35 1.30 6.95
C ILE A 289 -0.14 1.63 7.10
N GLY A 290 -0.66 1.72 8.35
CA GLY A 290 -2.05 2.08 8.59
C GLY A 290 -2.43 3.50 8.08
N ASN A 291 -1.49 4.44 8.06
CA ASN A 291 -1.68 5.75 7.45
C ASN A 291 -1.64 5.65 5.91
N ALA A 292 -0.64 4.96 5.34
CA ALA A 292 -0.52 4.77 3.89
C ALA A 292 -1.78 4.11 3.30
N THR A 293 -2.36 3.11 3.99
CA THR A 293 -3.60 2.45 3.58
C THR A 293 -4.79 3.42 3.54
N LYS A 294 -4.88 4.38 4.47
CA LYS A 294 -5.92 5.43 4.43
C LYS A 294 -5.79 6.38 3.24
N HIS A 295 -4.63 6.42 2.61
CA HIS A 295 -4.30 7.23 1.44
C HIS A 295 -4.20 6.39 0.16
N GLY A 296 -4.84 5.21 0.12
CA GLY A 296 -4.95 4.37 -1.07
C GLY A 296 -3.70 3.52 -1.38
N PHE A 297 -2.72 3.42 -0.48
CA PHE A 297 -1.53 2.61 -0.70
C PHE A 297 -1.59 1.28 0.05
N LEU A 298 -1.39 0.19 -0.66
CA LEU A 298 -1.20 -1.14 -0.09
C LEU A 298 0.28 -1.48 -0.06
N VAL A 299 0.84 -1.54 1.12
CA VAL A 299 2.25 -1.87 1.35
C VAL A 299 2.36 -3.37 1.57
N ARG A 300 3.11 -4.08 0.72
CA ARG A 300 3.29 -5.55 0.81
C ARG A 300 4.33 -5.97 1.83
N GLU A 301 5.41 -5.20 1.94
CA GLU A 301 6.52 -5.51 2.81
C GLU A 301 6.82 -4.32 3.73
N GLY A 302 7.00 -4.58 5.03
CA GLY A 302 7.23 -3.51 6.02
C GLY A 302 8.52 -2.71 5.75
N ASP A 303 9.52 -3.31 5.10
CA ASP A 303 10.77 -2.66 4.72
C ASP A 303 10.63 -1.77 3.47
N ALA A 304 9.55 -1.90 2.70
CA ALA A 304 9.32 -1.05 1.52
C ALA A 304 9.26 0.44 1.88
N LEU A 305 8.60 0.79 3.00
CA LEU A 305 8.57 2.18 3.48
C LEU A 305 9.95 2.65 3.97
N GLU A 306 10.75 1.78 4.57
CA GLU A 306 12.14 2.08 4.95
C GLU A 306 13.00 2.38 3.72
N ARG A 307 12.92 1.51 2.70
CA ARG A 307 13.61 1.68 1.43
C ARG A 307 13.14 2.97 0.73
N LEU A 308 11.83 3.24 0.72
CA LEU A 308 11.22 4.41 0.11
C LEU A 308 11.66 5.73 0.77
N ALA A 309 11.90 5.73 2.08
CA ALA A 309 12.41 6.91 2.78
C ALA A 309 13.78 7.37 2.28
N SER A 310 14.58 6.44 1.74
CA SER A 310 15.93 6.68 1.23
C SER A 310 15.99 6.96 -0.27
N VAL A 311 14.87 6.91 -0.99
CA VAL A 311 14.79 7.12 -2.43
C VAL A 311 15.20 8.54 -2.80
N SER A 312 16.08 8.65 -3.79
CA SER A 312 16.56 9.91 -4.36
C SER A 312 16.00 10.21 -5.75
N LYS A 313 15.65 9.15 -6.51
CA LYS A 313 15.05 9.24 -7.84
C LYS A 313 13.76 8.46 -7.91
N ILE A 314 12.79 9.01 -8.64
CA ILE A 314 11.53 8.35 -8.92
C ILE A 314 11.36 8.27 -10.44
N THR A 315 11.28 7.07 -10.97
CA THR A 315 11.10 6.83 -12.39
C THR A 315 9.63 6.53 -12.66
N PHE A 316 9.05 7.21 -13.62
CA PHE A 316 7.66 7.06 -14.03
C PHE A 316 7.60 6.44 -15.42
N ASP A 317 6.75 5.44 -15.60
CA ASP A 317 6.20 5.20 -16.92
C ASP A 317 5.21 6.31 -17.29
N LYS A 318 5.01 6.55 -18.60
CA LYS A 318 4.08 7.58 -19.06
C LYS A 318 2.64 7.11 -18.98
N THR A 319 2.36 6.05 -19.75
CA THR A 319 0.99 5.60 -20.07
C THR A 319 0.34 4.93 -18.86
N GLY A 320 -0.93 5.29 -18.56
CA GLY A 320 -1.63 4.73 -17.40
C GLY A 320 -1.13 5.25 -16.04
N THR A 321 0.07 5.83 -15.97
CA THR A 321 0.69 6.35 -14.73
C THR A 321 0.56 7.87 -14.64
N LEU A 322 1.28 8.64 -15.44
CA LEU A 322 1.19 10.10 -15.47
C LEU A 322 0.03 10.59 -16.34
N THR A 323 -0.46 9.73 -17.20
CA THR A 323 -1.62 9.93 -18.07
C THR A 323 -2.74 8.96 -17.69
N TYR A 324 -3.94 9.18 -18.23
CA TYR A 324 -5.07 8.27 -17.97
C TYR A 324 -4.99 6.93 -18.73
N GLY A 325 -4.06 6.77 -19.68
CA GLY A 325 -3.96 5.59 -20.53
C GLY A 325 -5.11 5.45 -21.54
N THR A 326 -5.99 6.42 -21.59
CA THR A 326 -7.14 6.48 -22.51
C THR A 326 -6.99 7.68 -23.42
N PRO A 327 -6.71 7.48 -24.73
CA PRO A 327 -6.63 8.57 -25.68
C PRO A 327 -7.94 9.37 -25.75
N LYS A 328 -7.84 10.69 -25.90
CA LYS A 328 -8.97 11.59 -26.16
C LYS A 328 -8.76 12.33 -27.46
N VAL A 329 -9.87 12.66 -28.13
CA VAL A 329 -9.83 13.53 -29.29
C VAL A 329 -9.54 14.96 -28.82
N THR A 330 -8.42 15.52 -29.24
CA THR A 330 -7.95 16.87 -28.86
C THR A 330 -8.23 17.92 -29.92
N ALA A 331 -8.34 17.49 -31.18
CA ALA A 331 -8.71 18.37 -32.27
C ALA A 331 -9.42 17.58 -33.35
N VAL A 332 -10.39 18.24 -33.99
CA VAL A 332 -11.07 17.82 -35.23
C VAL A 332 -10.92 18.96 -36.22
N LYS A 333 -10.47 18.66 -37.41
CA LYS A 333 -10.25 19.67 -38.46
C LYS A 333 -10.81 19.20 -39.80
N SER A 334 -11.88 19.82 -40.21
CA SER A 334 -12.41 19.66 -41.58
C SER A 334 -11.63 20.53 -42.57
N ILE A 335 -11.42 20.01 -43.76
CA ILE A 335 -10.69 20.67 -44.84
C ILE A 335 -11.65 20.99 -46.01
N LEU A 336 -12.70 20.18 -46.15
CA LEU A 336 -13.70 20.38 -47.20
C LEU A 336 -14.78 21.33 -46.73
N PRO A 337 -15.10 22.37 -47.52
CA PRO A 337 -16.18 23.34 -47.16
C PRO A 337 -17.57 22.70 -47.01
N GLU A 338 -17.74 21.49 -47.56
CA GLU A 338 -18.98 20.71 -47.54
C GLU A 338 -19.29 20.09 -46.19
N TYR A 339 -18.28 19.98 -45.28
CA TYR A 339 -18.42 19.38 -43.98
C TYR A 339 -17.89 20.31 -42.88
N GLN A 340 -18.65 20.43 -41.81
CA GLN A 340 -18.17 21.08 -40.57
C GLN A 340 -17.37 20.09 -39.72
N ASP A 341 -16.64 20.62 -38.73
CA ASP A 341 -15.81 19.78 -37.84
C ASP A 341 -16.65 18.71 -37.13
N GLU A 342 -17.87 19.04 -36.70
CA GLU A 342 -18.81 18.13 -36.05
C GLU A 342 -19.29 17.01 -37.00
N GLU A 343 -19.50 17.31 -38.30
CA GLU A 343 -19.92 16.33 -39.29
C GLU A 343 -18.77 15.39 -39.63
N LEU A 344 -17.57 15.93 -39.78
CA LEU A 344 -16.34 15.10 -39.94
C LEU A 344 -16.16 14.15 -38.78
N TYR A 345 -16.35 14.65 -37.53
CA TYR A 345 -16.27 13.85 -36.32
C TYR A 345 -17.31 12.73 -36.32
N ALA A 346 -18.56 13.04 -36.72
CA ALA A 346 -19.63 12.05 -36.82
C ALA A 346 -19.31 10.95 -37.86
N PHE A 347 -18.74 11.28 -39.03
CA PHE A 347 -18.32 10.31 -40.02
C PHE A 347 -17.19 9.41 -39.47
N CYS A 348 -16.18 10.00 -38.83
CA CYS A 348 -15.07 9.25 -38.25
C CYS A 348 -15.55 8.31 -37.12
N ALA A 349 -16.40 8.83 -36.21
CA ALA A 349 -16.96 8.02 -35.11
C ALA A 349 -17.84 6.87 -35.65
N SER A 350 -18.58 7.11 -36.73
CA SER A 350 -19.40 6.07 -37.38
C SER A 350 -18.54 5.02 -38.07
N ALA A 351 -17.43 5.42 -38.69
CA ALA A 351 -16.47 4.50 -39.29
C ALA A 351 -15.79 3.62 -38.24
N GLU A 352 -15.44 4.17 -37.09
CA GLU A 352 -14.75 3.48 -36.02
C GLU A 352 -15.70 2.72 -35.05
N GLN A 353 -17.03 2.79 -35.25
CA GLN A 353 -18.01 2.19 -34.34
C GLN A 353 -17.84 0.69 -34.11
N LEU A 354 -17.42 -0.02 -35.14
CA LEU A 354 -17.17 -1.48 -35.11
C LEU A 354 -15.68 -1.80 -34.89
N SER A 355 -14.83 -0.80 -34.70
CA SER A 355 -13.41 -0.98 -34.49
C SER A 355 -13.13 -1.45 -33.05
N GLU A 356 -12.35 -2.51 -32.93
CA GLU A 356 -11.83 -2.99 -31.65
C GLU A 356 -10.54 -2.28 -31.23
N HIS A 357 -9.98 -1.43 -32.10
CA HIS A 357 -8.73 -0.73 -31.84
C HIS A 357 -8.94 0.34 -30.73
N PRO A 358 -8.01 0.49 -29.77
CA PRO A 358 -8.14 1.48 -28.68
C PRO A 358 -8.42 2.92 -29.14
N LEU A 359 -7.78 3.37 -30.24
CA LEU A 359 -8.01 4.69 -30.82
C LEU A 359 -9.43 4.83 -31.37
N GLY A 360 -9.95 3.79 -32.05
CA GLY A 360 -11.32 3.78 -32.57
C GLY A 360 -12.34 3.85 -31.45
N LYS A 361 -12.17 3.02 -30.41
CA LYS A 361 -13.01 3.07 -29.19
C LYS A 361 -12.95 4.46 -28.53
N ALA A 362 -11.78 5.09 -28.47
CA ALA A 362 -11.61 6.42 -27.92
C ALA A 362 -12.39 7.48 -28.72
N ILE A 363 -12.31 7.45 -30.07
CA ILE A 363 -13.08 8.36 -30.94
C ILE A 363 -14.57 8.22 -30.69
N VAL A 364 -15.08 6.99 -30.68
CA VAL A 364 -16.51 6.71 -30.46
C VAL A 364 -16.98 7.18 -29.08
N ASN A 365 -16.19 6.91 -28.03
CA ASN A 365 -16.53 7.30 -26.68
C ASN A 365 -16.50 8.83 -26.49
N CYS A 366 -15.47 9.51 -27.04
CA CYS A 366 -15.40 10.96 -27.00
C CYS A 366 -16.58 11.58 -27.76
N TYR A 367 -16.91 11.08 -28.96
CA TYR A 367 -18.03 11.56 -29.74
C TYR A 367 -19.35 11.45 -28.97
N LYS A 368 -19.64 10.29 -28.36
CA LYS A 368 -20.86 10.07 -27.57
C LYS A 368 -20.99 11.07 -26.40
N LYS A 369 -19.88 11.38 -25.73
CA LYS A 369 -19.86 12.31 -24.59
C LYS A 369 -20.03 13.77 -25.03
N GLU A 370 -19.34 14.18 -26.09
CA GLU A 370 -19.31 15.57 -26.55
C GLU A 370 -20.57 15.95 -27.33
N MET A 371 -21.01 15.10 -28.25
CA MET A 371 -22.15 15.36 -29.11
C MET A 371 -23.48 14.85 -28.56
N LYS A 372 -23.46 14.16 -27.39
CA LYS A 372 -24.66 13.57 -26.74
C LYS A 372 -25.52 12.74 -27.70
N GLY A 373 -24.90 12.10 -28.70
CA GLY A 373 -25.54 11.31 -29.74
C GLY A 373 -24.76 10.02 -30.04
N ASN A 374 -25.45 9.03 -30.61
CA ASN A 374 -24.79 7.83 -31.08
C ASN A 374 -24.28 8.02 -32.51
N PRO A 375 -23.09 7.45 -32.86
CA PRO A 375 -22.65 7.38 -34.25
C PRO A 375 -23.69 6.66 -35.13
N LYS A 376 -23.72 7.00 -36.40
CA LYS A 376 -24.58 6.32 -37.37
C LYS A 376 -24.07 4.92 -37.67
N ALA A 377 -24.95 4.02 -38.04
CA ALA A 377 -24.57 2.68 -38.44
C ALA A 377 -23.66 2.70 -39.69
N SER A 378 -22.59 1.91 -39.64
CA SER A 378 -21.72 1.72 -40.81
C SER A 378 -22.02 0.39 -41.49
N GLU A 379 -21.96 0.40 -42.84
CA GLU A 379 -22.10 -0.77 -43.69
C GLU A 379 -20.75 -1.15 -44.29
N LYS A 380 -20.58 -2.42 -44.67
CA LYS A 380 -19.36 -2.97 -45.29
C LYS A 380 -18.08 -2.60 -44.55
N PHE A 381 -18.12 -2.66 -43.23
CA PHE A 381 -16.96 -2.39 -42.38
C PHE A 381 -15.81 -3.37 -42.67
N GLN A 382 -14.63 -2.82 -42.88
CA GLN A 382 -13.39 -3.58 -43.04
C GLN A 382 -12.27 -2.92 -42.26
N MET A 383 -11.64 -3.69 -41.37
CA MET A 383 -10.42 -3.28 -40.70
C MET A 383 -9.21 -3.58 -41.58
N ILE A 384 -8.31 -2.61 -41.71
CA ILE A 384 -7.03 -2.74 -42.45
C ILE A 384 -5.93 -2.73 -41.38
N PRO A 385 -5.36 -3.91 -41.05
CA PRO A 385 -4.41 -4.04 -39.95
C PRO A 385 -3.23 -3.06 -40.08
N GLY A 386 -2.95 -2.35 -38.95
CA GLY A 386 -1.86 -1.37 -38.84
C GLY A 386 -2.09 -0.06 -39.61
N ARG A 387 -3.25 0.16 -40.26
CA ARG A 387 -3.51 1.34 -41.09
C ARG A 387 -4.78 2.09 -40.74
N GLY A 388 -5.90 1.40 -40.53
CA GLY A 388 -7.18 2.05 -40.22
C GLY A 388 -8.39 1.22 -40.59
N VAL A 389 -9.50 1.87 -40.90
CA VAL A 389 -10.79 1.26 -41.24
C VAL A 389 -11.39 1.85 -42.51
N SER A 390 -12.16 1.02 -43.23
CA SER A 390 -12.95 1.39 -44.39
C SER A 390 -14.39 0.94 -44.18
N CYS A 391 -15.36 1.76 -44.57
CA CYS A 391 -16.78 1.45 -44.45
C CYS A 391 -17.64 2.35 -45.35
N ILE A 392 -18.95 2.11 -45.36
CA ILE A 392 -19.94 3.00 -45.96
C ILE A 392 -20.79 3.59 -44.84
N VAL A 393 -20.92 4.94 -44.78
CA VAL A 393 -21.76 5.67 -43.84
C VAL A 393 -22.67 6.61 -44.64
N ASP A 394 -23.97 6.51 -44.46
CA ASP A 394 -24.97 7.30 -45.23
C ASP A 394 -24.76 7.22 -46.78
N GLY A 395 -24.40 6.05 -47.29
CA GLY A 395 -24.14 5.83 -48.70
C GLY A 395 -22.81 6.42 -49.21
N LYS A 396 -21.96 6.99 -48.35
CA LYS A 396 -20.64 7.53 -48.68
C LYS A 396 -19.55 6.59 -48.25
N GLU A 397 -18.55 6.38 -49.10
CA GLU A 397 -17.36 5.64 -48.74
C GLU A 397 -16.50 6.45 -47.79
N VAL A 398 -16.19 5.88 -46.61
CA VAL A 398 -15.41 6.55 -45.57
C VAL A 398 -14.19 5.70 -45.24
N LEU A 399 -13.00 6.32 -45.27
CA LEU A 399 -11.75 5.74 -44.79
C LEU A 399 -11.29 6.58 -43.60
N ALA A 400 -10.89 5.92 -42.51
CA ALA A 400 -10.25 6.56 -41.37
C ALA A 400 -8.96 5.82 -41.02
N GLY A 401 -7.81 6.52 -41.01
CA GLY A 401 -6.54 5.85 -40.78
C GLY A 401 -5.32 6.77 -40.78
N ASN A 402 -4.14 6.14 -40.72
CA ASN A 402 -2.86 6.83 -40.68
C ASN A 402 -2.37 7.32 -42.05
N ALA A 403 -1.20 7.98 -42.08
CA ALA A 403 -0.61 8.49 -43.33
C ALA A 403 -0.31 7.39 -44.34
N GLU A 404 0.10 6.20 -43.92
CA GLU A 404 0.38 5.07 -44.80
C GLU A 404 -0.86 4.56 -45.53
N MET A 405 -2.03 4.64 -44.84
CA MET A 405 -3.31 4.35 -45.47
C MET A 405 -3.63 5.34 -46.62
N MET A 406 -3.34 6.62 -46.38
CA MET A 406 -3.53 7.66 -47.42
C MET A 406 -2.67 7.39 -48.67
N GLU A 407 -1.42 6.98 -48.46
CA GLU A 407 -0.54 6.60 -49.57
C GLU A 407 -1.04 5.34 -50.34
N GLN A 408 -1.50 4.34 -49.60
CA GLN A 408 -2.04 3.10 -50.21
C GLN A 408 -3.26 3.37 -51.10
N TYR A 409 -4.15 4.25 -50.65
CA TYR A 409 -5.36 4.62 -51.40
C TYR A 409 -5.15 5.81 -52.33
N GLN A 410 -3.88 6.23 -52.56
CA GLN A 410 -3.47 7.32 -53.43
C GLN A 410 -4.21 8.64 -53.15
N VAL A 411 -4.57 8.90 -51.89
CA VAL A 411 -5.20 10.12 -51.43
C VAL A 411 -4.14 11.20 -51.27
N GLN A 412 -4.27 12.31 -52.00
CA GLN A 412 -3.33 13.43 -51.88
C GLN A 412 -3.60 14.23 -50.62
N VAL A 413 -2.60 14.27 -49.71
CA VAL A 413 -2.60 15.13 -48.55
C VAL A 413 -1.80 16.40 -48.88
N SER A 414 -2.46 17.57 -48.86
CA SER A 414 -1.81 18.84 -49.21
C SER A 414 -0.67 19.18 -48.22
N ALA A 415 0.33 19.95 -48.69
CA ALA A 415 1.47 20.37 -47.86
C ALA A 415 1.06 21.10 -46.58
N ASN A 416 0.01 21.93 -46.65
CA ASN A 416 -0.51 22.65 -45.50
C ASN A 416 -1.07 21.72 -44.44
N VAL A 417 -1.85 20.71 -44.84
CA VAL A 417 -2.43 19.72 -43.95
C VAL A 417 -1.35 18.85 -43.32
N LYS A 418 -0.31 18.46 -44.11
CA LYS A 418 0.85 17.75 -43.57
C LYS A 418 1.56 18.56 -42.48
N ALA A 419 1.79 19.87 -42.71
CA ALA A 419 2.45 20.74 -41.75
C ALA A 419 1.63 20.94 -40.46
N GLU A 420 0.29 21.07 -40.59
CA GLU A 420 -0.57 21.13 -39.40
C GLU A 420 -0.60 19.81 -38.63
N ALA A 421 -0.74 18.69 -39.32
CA ALA A 421 -0.69 17.36 -38.70
C ALA A 421 0.67 17.10 -38.02
N GLU A 422 1.79 17.52 -38.62
CA GLU A 422 3.13 17.45 -38.01
C GLU A 422 3.21 18.22 -36.68
N ASN A 423 2.51 19.35 -36.55
CA ASN A 423 2.50 20.08 -35.27
C ASN A 423 1.83 19.26 -34.16
N TYR A 424 0.74 18.54 -34.46
CA TYR A 424 0.11 17.64 -33.52
C TYR A 424 0.99 16.42 -33.22
N LEU A 425 1.63 15.84 -34.23
CA LEU A 425 2.59 14.74 -34.04
C LEU A 425 3.78 15.18 -33.15
N LYS A 426 4.30 16.40 -33.32
CA LYS A 426 5.34 16.97 -32.44
C LYS A 426 4.88 17.18 -31.01
N GLN A 427 3.58 17.37 -30.79
CA GLN A 427 2.97 17.47 -29.46
C GLN A 427 2.65 16.09 -28.84
N GLY A 428 2.96 14.99 -29.55
CA GLY A 428 2.71 13.62 -29.07
C GLY A 428 1.30 13.11 -29.34
N CYS A 429 0.54 13.78 -30.22
CA CYS A 429 -0.76 13.30 -30.65
C CYS A 429 -0.61 12.22 -31.74
N THR A 430 -1.58 11.32 -31.80
CA THR A 430 -1.79 10.45 -32.97
C THR A 430 -2.76 11.12 -33.90
N VAL A 431 -2.44 11.20 -35.20
CA VAL A 431 -3.29 11.82 -36.22
C VAL A 431 -3.97 10.72 -37.05
N ILE A 432 -5.31 10.83 -37.16
CA ILE A 432 -6.15 9.97 -38.00
C ILE A 432 -6.73 10.82 -39.09
N TYR A 433 -6.39 10.53 -40.34
CA TYR A 433 -6.95 11.17 -41.54
C TYR A 433 -8.29 10.55 -41.88
N VAL A 434 -9.24 11.37 -42.30
CA VAL A 434 -10.58 10.95 -42.69
C VAL A 434 -10.80 11.31 -44.16
N VAL A 435 -11.17 10.31 -44.96
CA VAL A 435 -11.45 10.43 -46.39
C VAL A 435 -12.93 10.12 -46.62
N ILE A 436 -13.61 10.94 -47.39
CA ILE A 436 -15.01 10.73 -47.77
C ILE A 436 -15.10 10.78 -49.32
N ASN A 437 -15.64 9.71 -49.90
CA ASN A 437 -15.73 9.56 -51.38
C ASN A 437 -14.41 9.88 -52.08
N GLN A 438 -13.32 9.24 -51.67
CA GLN A 438 -11.97 9.36 -52.22
C GLN A 438 -11.32 10.76 -52.07
N LYS A 439 -11.93 11.69 -51.38
CA LYS A 439 -11.37 13.02 -51.08
C LYS A 439 -10.99 13.12 -49.60
N LEU A 440 -9.81 13.67 -49.31
CA LEU A 440 -9.42 13.97 -47.93
C LEU A 440 -10.40 15.01 -47.37
N ALA A 441 -11.22 14.60 -46.39
CA ALA A 441 -12.20 15.46 -45.74
C ALA A 441 -11.61 16.22 -44.55
N GLY A 442 -10.60 15.63 -43.87
CA GLY A 442 -9.94 16.25 -42.74
C GLY A 442 -9.14 15.26 -41.89
N TYR A 443 -8.89 15.64 -40.67
CA TYR A 443 -8.16 14.78 -39.71
C TYR A 443 -8.65 15.01 -38.28
N LEU A 444 -8.42 13.99 -37.45
CA LEU A 444 -8.58 14.03 -36.00
C LEU A 444 -7.21 13.85 -35.35
N ALA A 445 -6.93 14.60 -34.27
CA ALA A 445 -5.76 14.40 -33.43
C ALA A 445 -6.21 13.84 -32.08
N LEU A 446 -5.55 12.78 -31.64
CA LEU A 446 -5.80 12.14 -30.36
C LEU A 446 -4.53 12.19 -29.52
N SER A 447 -4.66 12.47 -28.23
CA SER A 447 -3.57 12.36 -27.29
C SER A 447 -4.02 11.67 -26.01
N ASP A 448 -3.10 10.99 -25.38
CA ASP A 448 -3.32 10.53 -24.01
C ASP A 448 -3.25 11.73 -23.07
N THR A 449 -4.28 11.90 -22.27
CA THR A 449 -4.44 13.07 -21.43
C THR A 449 -3.63 12.94 -20.17
N ILE A 450 -2.77 13.92 -19.88
CA ILE A 450 -2.05 14.03 -18.59
C ILE A 450 -3.10 14.17 -17.49
N ARG A 451 -2.89 13.46 -16.37
CA ARG A 451 -3.74 13.59 -15.19
C ARG A 451 -3.57 15.01 -14.61
N GLU A 452 -4.65 15.70 -14.33
CA GLU A 452 -4.65 17.10 -13.86
C GLU A 452 -3.75 17.33 -12.64
N GLN A 453 -3.60 16.29 -11.82
CA GLN A 453 -2.86 16.35 -10.57
C GLN A 453 -1.37 16.03 -10.73
N SER A 454 -0.94 15.51 -11.90
CA SER A 454 0.43 15.04 -12.12
C SER A 454 1.48 16.16 -11.99
N THR A 455 1.22 17.35 -12.56
CA THR A 455 2.16 18.48 -12.47
C THR A 455 2.39 18.90 -11.02
N GLY A 456 1.30 19.10 -10.26
CA GLY A 456 1.41 19.47 -8.84
C GLY A 456 2.06 18.39 -7.97
N MET A 457 1.88 17.13 -8.32
CA MET A 457 2.52 15.99 -7.68
C MET A 457 4.05 16.01 -7.93
N ILE A 458 4.49 16.18 -9.18
CA ILE A 458 5.91 16.28 -9.57
C ILE A 458 6.62 17.44 -8.85
N ASP A 459 5.98 18.62 -8.77
CA ASP A 459 6.53 19.76 -8.06
C ASP A 459 6.73 19.47 -6.56
N LYS A 460 5.77 18.79 -5.93
CA LYS A 460 5.88 18.39 -4.52
C LYS A 460 7.01 17.35 -4.30
N LEU A 461 7.18 16.38 -5.21
CA LEU A 461 8.27 15.39 -5.15
C LEU A 461 9.64 16.07 -5.24
N THR A 462 9.79 17.02 -6.17
CA THR A 462 11.00 17.83 -6.30
C THR A 462 11.28 18.63 -5.01
N GLY A 463 10.22 19.19 -4.39
CA GLY A 463 10.31 19.85 -3.08
C GLY A 463 10.75 18.92 -1.93
N LEU A 464 10.48 17.62 -2.02
CA LEU A 464 10.96 16.60 -1.09
C LEU A 464 12.38 16.10 -1.39
N LYS A 465 13.08 16.74 -2.35
CA LYS A 465 14.42 16.38 -2.83
C LYS A 465 14.44 14.96 -3.46
N VAL A 466 13.38 14.60 -4.14
CA VAL A 466 13.32 13.39 -4.96
C VAL A 466 13.24 13.84 -6.41
N GLN A 467 14.14 13.35 -7.25
CA GLN A 467 14.23 13.72 -8.65
C GLN A 467 13.28 12.86 -9.49
N PRO A 468 12.26 13.44 -10.15
CA PRO A 468 11.42 12.72 -11.07
C PRO A 468 12.14 12.48 -12.41
N VAL A 469 11.95 11.30 -12.98
CA VAL A 469 12.52 10.86 -14.27
C VAL A 469 11.39 10.22 -15.08
N LEU A 470 11.29 10.58 -16.35
CA LEU A 470 10.33 9.96 -17.28
C LEU A 470 11.01 8.86 -18.10
N LEU A 471 10.48 7.64 -18.05
CA LEU A 471 10.87 6.53 -18.91
C LEU A 471 9.69 6.17 -19.81
N THR A 472 9.83 6.30 -21.12
CA THR A 472 8.73 6.05 -22.06
C THR A 472 9.20 5.39 -23.36
N GLY A 473 8.36 4.54 -23.94
CA GLY A 473 8.55 4.00 -25.28
C GLY A 473 8.26 5.00 -26.41
N ASP A 474 7.72 6.18 -26.09
CA ASP A 474 7.41 7.20 -27.10
C ASP A 474 8.66 7.82 -27.71
N HIS A 475 8.48 8.45 -28.88
CA HIS A 475 9.53 9.21 -29.55
C HIS A 475 9.94 10.46 -28.75
N GLU A 476 11.18 10.92 -28.98
CA GLU A 476 11.80 12.04 -28.25
C GLU A 476 10.93 13.29 -28.18
N ASN A 477 10.28 13.69 -29.28
CA ASN A 477 9.45 14.90 -29.32
C ASN A 477 8.22 14.80 -28.42
N ALA A 478 7.54 13.64 -28.43
CA ALA A 478 6.37 13.39 -27.60
C ALA A 478 6.76 13.34 -26.11
N ALA A 479 7.85 12.64 -25.80
CA ALA A 479 8.39 12.53 -24.45
C ALA A 479 8.80 13.91 -23.90
N ALA A 480 9.49 14.72 -24.72
CA ALA A 480 9.93 16.09 -24.34
C ALA A 480 8.73 17.01 -24.10
N SER A 481 7.69 16.93 -24.94
CA SER A 481 6.46 17.73 -24.76
C SER A 481 5.78 17.44 -23.43
N ILE A 482 5.58 16.16 -23.09
CA ILE A 482 4.97 15.74 -21.83
C ILE A 482 5.82 16.12 -20.64
N ALA A 483 7.14 15.89 -20.71
CA ALA A 483 8.07 16.24 -19.65
C ALA A 483 8.11 17.76 -19.38
N GLY A 484 8.02 18.57 -20.44
CA GLY A 484 7.94 20.03 -20.32
C GLY A 484 6.67 20.47 -19.57
N GLN A 485 5.51 19.86 -19.87
CA GLN A 485 4.25 20.14 -19.19
C GLN A 485 4.25 19.69 -17.72
N LEU A 486 5.00 18.62 -17.39
CA LEU A 486 5.12 18.05 -16.05
C LEU A 486 6.31 18.57 -15.25
N HIS A 487 7.11 19.49 -15.79
CA HIS A 487 8.34 20.02 -15.19
C HIS A 487 9.39 18.93 -14.88
N ILE A 488 9.40 17.82 -15.63
CA ILE A 488 10.40 16.76 -15.50
C ILE A 488 11.62 17.09 -16.34
N ARG A 489 12.82 17.12 -15.72
CA ARG A 489 14.06 17.50 -16.40
C ARG A 489 14.79 16.33 -17.06
N GLU A 490 14.68 15.15 -16.48
CA GLU A 490 15.37 13.94 -16.96
C GLU A 490 14.38 13.04 -17.68
N VAL A 491 14.60 12.81 -18.98
CA VAL A 491 13.69 12.09 -19.87
C VAL A 491 14.47 11.07 -20.67
N HIS A 492 13.94 9.87 -20.77
CA HIS A 492 14.44 8.82 -21.65
C HIS A 492 13.29 8.33 -22.54
N ALA A 493 13.40 8.65 -23.81
CA ALA A 493 12.46 8.26 -24.86
C ALA A 493 12.89 6.96 -25.55
N ASN A 494 12.01 6.40 -26.39
CA ASN A 494 12.23 5.17 -27.16
C ASN A 494 12.73 3.99 -26.29
N CYS A 495 12.30 3.93 -25.01
CA CYS A 495 12.74 2.89 -24.08
C CYS A 495 11.96 1.58 -24.31
N LEU A 496 12.67 0.53 -24.66
CA LEU A 496 12.18 -0.84 -24.54
C LEU A 496 12.16 -1.27 -23.05
N PRO A 497 11.44 -2.33 -22.68
CA PRO A 497 11.45 -2.84 -21.30
C PRO A 497 12.87 -3.09 -20.76
N GLU A 498 13.77 -3.62 -21.58
CA GLU A 498 15.18 -3.87 -21.23
C GLU A 498 15.97 -2.58 -20.98
N ASP A 499 15.63 -1.50 -21.70
CA ASP A 499 16.25 -0.19 -21.49
C ASP A 499 15.84 0.41 -20.14
N LYS A 500 14.58 0.24 -19.74
CA LYS A 500 14.09 0.65 -18.41
C LYS A 500 14.90 -0.02 -17.30
N LEU A 501 15.12 -1.34 -17.40
CA LEU A 501 15.96 -2.11 -16.46
C LEU A 501 17.39 -1.56 -16.41
N SER A 502 18.03 -1.40 -17.56
CA SER A 502 19.41 -0.90 -17.68
C SER A 502 19.58 0.49 -17.06
N ARG A 503 18.56 1.37 -17.17
CA ARG A 503 18.58 2.70 -16.57
C ARG A 503 18.49 2.62 -15.04
N ILE A 504 17.57 1.82 -14.50
CA ILE A 504 17.44 1.61 -13.05
C ILE A 504 18.74 1.06 -12.48
N GLU A 505 19.31 0.02 -13.10
CA GLU A 505 20.59 -0.55 -12.68
C GLU A 505 21.73 0.48 -12.70
N ARG A 506 21.76 1.35 -13.71
CA ARG A 506 22.78 2.41 -13.84
C ARG A 506 22.69 3.43 -12.69
N TYR A 507 21.48 3.78 -12.25
CA TYR A 507 21.28 4.64 -11.08
C TYR A 507 21.73 3.94 -9.80
N GLN A 508 21.33 2.67 -9.61
CA GLN A 508 21.72 1.88 -8.44
C GLN A 508 23.25 1.70 -8.33
N ARG A 509 23.94 1.48 -9.45
CA ARG A 509 25.42 1.43 -9.49
C ARG A 509 26.07 2.74 -9.05
N LYS A 510 25.39 3.88 -9.23
CA LYS A 510 25.82 5.19 -8.71
C LYS A 510 25.39 5.43 -7.25
N GLN A 511 24.84 4.42 -6.58
CA GLN A 511 24.27 4.50 -5.23
C GLN A 511 23.08 5.46 -5.11
N GLU A 512 22.42 5.76 -6.23
CA GLU A 512 21.15 6.49 -6.27
C GLU A 512 20.02 5.49 -6.05
N LYS A 513 19.26 5.65 -4.96
CA LYS A 513 18.10 4.79 -4.67
C LYS A 513 16.92 5.19 -5.54
N VAL A 514 16.35 4.20 -6.22
CA VAL A 514 15.32 4.40 -7.26
C VAL A 514 14.00 3.79 -6.84
N CYS A 515 12.93 4.57 -6.95
CA CYS A 515 11.56 4.05 -6.96
C CYS A 515 11.07 4.01 -8.42
N MET A 516 10.47 2.91 -8.86
CA MET A 516 9.78 2.80 -10.16
C MET A 516 8.27 2.79 -9.97
N ILE A 517 7.56 3.55 -10.81
CA ILE A 517 6.10 3.57 -10.85
C ILE A 517 5.65 3.23 -12.26
N GLY A 518 4.76 2.25 -12.38
CA GLY A 518 4.21 1.77 -13.66
C GLY A 518 2.92 1.00 -13.47
N ASP A 519 2.22 0.75 -14.59
CA ASP A 519 0.89 0.12 -14.61
C ASP A 519 0.85 -1.21 -15.37
N GLY A 520 1.81 -1.45 -16.25
CA GLY A 520 1.76 -2.51 -17.24
C GLY A 520 2.58 -3.76 -16.92
N VAL A 521 2.25 -4.85 -17.64
CA VAL A 521 3.05 -6.09 -17.67
C VAL A 521 4.51 -5.80 -18.08
N ASN A 522 4.70 -4.83 -18.98
CA ASN A 522 6.02 -4.43 -19.46
C ASN A 522 6.88 -3.78 -18.39
N ASP A 523 6.27 -3.24 -17.33
CA ASP A 523 6.96 -2.57 -16.22
C ASP A 523 7.29 -3.52 -15.07
N ALA A 524 6.68 -4.71 -15.02
CA ALA A 524 6.88 -5.65 -13.93
C ALA A 524 8.37 -5.98 -13.65
N PRO A 525 9.23 -6.22 -14.67
CA PRO A 525 10.65 -6.41 -14.42
C PRO A 525 11.33 -5.17 -13.82
N ALA A 526 10.95 -3.97 -14.28
CA ALA A 526 11.51 -2.71 -13.80
C ALA A 526 11.03 -2.39 -12.36
N LEU A 527 9.76 -2.67 -12.04
CA LEU A 527 9.20 -2.57 -10.70
C LEU A 527 9.96 -3.47 -9.72
N LYS A 528 10.22 -4.73 -10.12
CA LYS A 528 10.96 -5.70 -9.29
C LYS A 528 12.43 -5.36 -9.13
N MET A 529 13.05 -4.73 -10.14
CA MET A 529 14.47 -4.35 -10.14
C MET A 529 14.75 -3.10 -9.30
N ALA A 530 13.80 -2.19 -9.20
CA ALA A 530 13.94 -0.95 -8.45
C ALA A 530 14.15 -1.21 -6.95
N ASP A 531 14.70 -0.23 -6.22
CA ASP A 531 14.79 -0.33 -4.76
C ASP A 531 13.38 -0.37 -4.12
N VAL A 532 12.41 0.30 -4.76
CA VAL A 532 10.97 0.19 -4.44
C VAL A 532 10.18 0.27 -5.73
N GLY A 533 9.32 -0.73 -5.97
CA GLY A 533 8.34 -0.73 -7.04
C GLY A 533 6.97 -0.30 -6.52
N ILE A 534 6.31 0.63 -7.21
CA ILE A 534 4.93 1.04 -6.93
C ILE A 534 4.10 0.76 -8.18
N ALA A 535 3.14 -0.15 -8.09
CA ALA A 535 2.21 -0.44 -9.18
C ALA A 535 0.93 0.38 -9.07
N MET A 536 0.39 0.79 -10.21
CA MET A 536 -0.97 1.32 -10.32
C MET A 536 -1.95 0.14 -10.17
N GLY A 537 -2.90 0.23 -9.26
CA GLY A 537 -3.74 -0.90 -8.88
C GLY A 537 -5.08 -0.98 -9.60
N GLY A 538 -5.65 0.15 -10.06
CA GLY A 538 -6.94 0.22 -10.75
C GLY A 538 -6.83 -0.06 -12.25
N VAL A 539 -5.79 0.49 -12.90
CA VAL A 539 -5.48 0.31 -14.33
C VAL A 539 -4.40 -0.73 -14.54
N GLY A 540 -3.57 -0.97 -13.51
CA GLY A 540 -2.41 -1.86 -13.57
C GLY A 540 -2.77 -3.33 -13.78
N SER A 541 -1.91 -4.05 -14.46
CA SER A 541 -2.04 -5.50 -14.62
C SER A 541 -1.76 -6.23 -13.29
N ASP A 542 -2.40 -7.37 -13.08
CA ASP A 542 -2.14 -8.24 -11.93
C ASP A 542 -0.64 -8.57 -11.78
N ILE A 543 0.05 -8.74 -12.91
CA ILE A 543 1.49 -9.03 -12.96
C ILE A 543 2.31 -7.84 -12.44
N ALA A 544 1.94 -6.60 -12.78
CA ALA A 544 2.63 -5.41 -12.27
C ALA A 544 2.42 -5.26 -10.76
N VAL A 545 1.18 -5.47 -10.30
CA VAL A 545 0.84 -5.44 -8.86
C VAL A 545 1.62 -6.51 -8.10
N ASP A 546 1.75 -7.73 -8.65
CA ASP A 546 2.50 -8.82 -8.02
C ASP A 546 4.03 -8.58 -7.99
N ALA A 547 4.55 -7.84 -8.94
CA ALA A 547 5.97 -7.49 -8.99
C ALA A 547 6.35 -6.32 -8.08
N ALA A 548 5.38 -5.50 -7.66
CA ALA A 548 5.62 -4.28 -6.90
C ALA A 548 5.67 -4.52 -5.38
N ASP A 549 6.39 -3.65 -4.66
CA ASP A 549 6.43 -3.63 -3.19
C ASP A 549 5.22 -2.89 -2.60
N ILE A 550 4.66 -1.94 -3.35
CA ILE A 550 3.51 -1.13 -2.94
C ILE A 550 2.53 -1.06 -4.13
N ALA A 551 1.24 -1.17 -3.87
CA ALA A 551 0.20 -0.95 -4.87
C ALA A 551 -0.60 0.32 -4.53
N LEU A 552 -0.90 1.15 -5.53
CA LEU A 552 -1.78 2.32 -5.44
C LEU A 552 -3.17 1.92 -5.95
N VAL A 553 -4.13 1.77 -5.06
CA VAL A 553 -5.42 1.12 -5.34
C VAL A 553 -6.33 1.97 -6.23
N ASP A 554 -6.34 3.28 -6.02
CA ASP A 554 -7.25 4.23 -6.66
C ASP A 554 -6.64 4.98 -7.86
N ASP A 555 -5.42 4.61 -8.27
CA ASP A 555 -4.62 5.29 -9.30
C ASP A 555 -4.41 6.81 -9.08
N GLU A 556 -4.64 7.28 -7.86
CA GLU A 556 -4.53 8.68 -7.49
C GLU A 556 -3.09 9.08 -7.17
N VAL A 557 -2.30 9.30 -8.20
CA VAL A 557 -0.87 9.66 -8.09
C VAL A 557 -0.60 10.91 -7.23
N LYS A 558 -1.63 11.73 -6.96
CA LYS A 558 -1.53 12.93 -6.09
C LYS A 558 -1.03 12.63 -4.68
N GLU A 559 -1.25 11.41 -4.19
CA GLU A 559 -0.90 10.98 -2.83
C GLU A 559 0.56 10.49 -2.71
N LEU A 560 1.29 10.29 -3.83
CA LEU A 560 2.70 9.87 -3.82
C LEU A 560 3.62 10.76 -2.97
N PRO A 561 3.51 12.10 -3.02
CA PRO A 561 4.30 12.97 -2.15
C PRO A 561 4.00 12.75 -0.66
N HIS A 562 2.75 12.42 -0.31
CA HIS A 562 2.38 12.07 1.06
C HIS A 562 3.07 10.78 1.49
N LEU A 563 3.04 9.73 0.68
CA LEU A 563 3.67 8.44 0.98
C LEU A 563 5.18 8.58 1.22
N ILE A 564 5.88 9.32 0.35
CA ILE A 564 7.33 9.57 0.50
C ILE A 564 7.63 10.40 1.76
N ALA A 565 6.86 11.45 2.00
CA ALA A 565 7.04 12.27 3.19
C ALA A 565 6.72 11.48 4.49
N LEU A 566 5.71 10.63 4.47
CA LEU A 566 5.35 9.71 5.55
C LEU A 566 6.49 8.72 5.85
N SER A 567 7.07 8.11 4.81
CA SER A 567 8.21 7.20 4.94
C SER A 567 9.42 7.89 5.58
N LYS A 568 9.74 9.10 5.12
CA LYS A 568 10.81 9.93 5.73
C LYS A 568 10.49 10.28 7.19
N ARG A 569 9.24 10.65 7.49
CA ARG A 569 8.80 10.97 8.86
C ARG A 569 8.86 9.75 9.76
N MET A 570 8.43 8.59 9.28
CA MET A 570 8.53 7.30 9.98
C MET A 570 9.99 7.03 10.40
N MET A 571 10.95 7.17 9.49
CA MET A 571 12.36 6.95 9.78
C MET A 571 12.91 7.94 10.82
N ILE A 572 12.47 9.19 10.80
CA ILE A 572 12.81 10.18 11.85
C ILE A 572 12.23 9.74 13.19
N THR A 573 10.98 9.32 13.22
CA THR A 573 10.30 8.86 14.45
C THR A 573 11.02 7.64 15.04
N ILE A 574 11.38 6.64 14.21
CA ILE A 574 12.15 5.46 14.65
C ILE A 574 13.49 5.90 15.28
N LYS A 575 14.27 6.74 14.59
CA LYS A 575 15.57 7.22 15.10
C LYS A 575 15.44 7.99 16.41
N LEU A 576 14.42 8.85 16.53
CA LEU A 576 14.15 9.59 17.76
C LEU A 576 13.77 8.66 18.92
N ASN A 577 12.89 7.69 18.67
CA ASN A 577 12.46 6.69 19.66
C ASN A 577 13.65 5.85 20.14
N MET A 578 14.47 5.34 19.22
CA MET A 578 15.67 4.58 19.55
C MET A 578 16.66 5.41 20.38
N SER A 579 16.94 6.66 19.97
CA SER A 579 17.85 7.55 20.68
C SER A 579 17.35 7.89 22.09
N PHE A 580 16.03 8.15 22.21
CA PHE A 580 15.38 8.40 23.50
C PHE A 580 15.49 7.19 24.44
N SER A 581 15.17 5.98 23.93
CA SER A 581 15.26 4.74 24.71
C SER A 581 16.68 4.46 25.19
N MET A 582 17.67 4.62 24.31
CA MET A 582 19.08 4.44 24.69
C MET A 582 19.53 5.46 25.73
N ALA A 583 19.17 6.73 25.59
CA ALA A 583 19.50 7.77 26.56
C ALA A 583 18.86 7.51 27.93
N LEU A 584 17.59 7.09 27.94
CA LEU A 584 16.86 6.74 29.15
C LEU A 584 17.52 5.56 29.89
N ASN A 585 17.84 4.47 29.16
CA ASN A 585 18.50 3.29 29.72
C ASN A 585 19.87 3.64 30.28
N PHE A 586 20.68 4.43 29.56
CA PHE A 586 22.00 4.84 30.02
C PHE A 586 21.91 5.68 31.32
N LEU A 587 20.99 6.64 31.37
CA LEU A 587 20.76 7.45 32.57
C LEU A 587 20.33 6.56 33.75
N ALA A 588 19.42 5.64 33.52
CA ALA A 588 18.90 4.75 34.55
C ALA A 588 19.99 3.83 35.13
N ILE A 589 20.94 3.33 34.30
CA ILE A 589 22.10 2.58 34.79
C ILE A 589 22.95 3.43 35.74
N VAL A 590 23.30 4.63 35.34
CA VAL A 590 24.11 5.53 36.17
C VAL A 590 23.46 5.76 37.52
N LEU A 591 22.14 5.98 37.53
CA LEU A 591 21.37 6.15 38.76
C LEU A 591 21.25 4.87 39.60
N ALA A 592 21.20 3.69 38.98
CA ALA A 592 21.19 2.39 39.66
C ALA A 592 22.54 2.06 40.27
N ILE A 593 23.67 2.30 39.57
CA ILE A 593 25.02 2.12 40.07
C ILE A 593 25.26 2.98 41.34
N THR A 594 24.79 4.23 41.30
CA THR A 594 24.93 5.15 42.45
C THR A 594 23.98 4.83 43.62
N GLY A 595 23.01 3.91 43.43
CA GLY A 595 22.04 3.53 44.44
C GLY A 595 20.90 4.56 44.64
N ILE A 596 20.80 5.59 43.78
CA ILE A 596 19.73 6.57 43.77
C ILE A 596 18.41 5.94 43.31
N LEU A 597 18.51 5.03 42.32
CA LEU A 597 17.36 4.36 41.72
C LEU A 597 17.16 3.00 42.41
N ASN A 598 15.98 2.71 42.88
CA ASN A 598 15.58 1.39 43.37
C ASN A 598 14.87 0.59 42.27
N PRO A 599 14.71 -0.76 42.41
CA PRO A 599 14.11 -1.59 41.37
C PRO A 599 12.71 -1.16 40.93
N VAL A 600 11.86 -0.76 41.88
CA VAL A 600 10.46 -0.35 41.67
C VAL A 600 10.37 0.91 40.79
N VAL A 601 11.05 1.98 41.24
CA VAL A 601 11.05 3.26 40.50
C VAL A 601 11.75 3.06 39.14
N GLY A 602 12.77 2.20 39.08
CA GLY A 602 13.47 1.84 37.86
C GLY A 602 12.54 1.21 36.82
N ALA A 603 11.72 0.24 37.22
CA ALA A 603 10.73 -0.40 36.37
C ALA A 603 9.67 0.60 35.86
N LEU A 604 9.14 1.44 36.75
CA LEU A 604 8.17 2.49 36.39
C LEU A 604 8.73 3.47 35.35
N VAL A 605 9.96 3.96 35.54
CA VAL A 605 10.61 4.89 34.59
C VAL A 605 10.81 4.24 33.23
N HIS A 606 11.28 2.97 33.23
CA HIS A 606 11.49 2.21 32.01
C HIS A 606 10.18 2.02 31.21
N ASN A 607 9.10 1.63 31.89
CA ASN A 607 7.81 1.40 31.23
C ASN A 607 7.15 2.72 30.77
N ALA A 608 7.28 3.80 31.53
CA ALA A 608 6.88 5.12 31.08
C ALA A 608 7.59 5.51 29.77
N GLY A 609 8.88 5.19 29.65
CA GLY A 609 9.66 5.35 28.43
C GLY A 609 9.10 4.54 27.26
N SER A 610 8.71 3.28 27.47
CA SER A 610 8.09 2.42 26.45
C SER A 610 6.75 3.00 25.98
N VAL A 611 5.88 3.46 26.89
CA VAL A 611 4.61 4.10 26.55
C VAL A 611 4.83 5.36 25.72
N VAL A 612 5.81 6.19 26.05
CA VAL A 612 6.15 7.41 25.26
C VAL A 612 6.54 7.03 23.84
N VAL A 613 7.36 5.99 23.64
CA VAL A 613 7.77 5.48 22.33
C VAL A 613 6.56 5.00 21.50
N ILE A 614 5.66 4.23 22.12
CA ILE A 614 4.45 3.73 21.47
C ILE A 614 3.53 4.89 21.06
N ILE A 615 3.29 5.85 21.97
CA ILE A 615 2.45 7.03 21.68
C ILE A 615 3.06 7.85 20.53
N ASN A 616 4.37 8.11 20.56
CA ASN A 616 5.05 8.86 19.49
C ASN A 616 4.96 8.14 18.13
N SER A 617 5.05 6.82 18.11
CA SER A 617 4.85 6.00 16.91
C SER A 617 3.39 6.07 16.44
N ALA A 618 2.41 5.97 17.33
CA ALA A 618 0.98 6.02 17.02
C ALA A 618 0.54 7.36 16.41
N LEU A 619 1.24 8.46 16.68
CA LEU A 619 0.97 9.75 16.04
C LEU A 619 1.12 9.71 14.52
N LEU A 620 1.89 8.77 13.98
CA LEU A 620 2.01 8.55 12.53
C LEU A 620 0.68 8.12 11.88
N LEU A 621 -0.23 7.44 12.60
CA LEU A 621 -1.53 6.99 12.08
C LEU A 621 -2.41 8.12 11.50
N ASN A 622 -2.27 9.33 12.02
CA ASN A 622 -3.06 10.49 11.64
C ASN A 622 -2.19 11.64 11.11
N TRP A 623 -0.91 11.35 10.85
CA TRP A 623 -0.01 12.35 10.31
C TRP A 623 -0.39 12.70 8.86
N LYS A 624 -0.32 13.98 8.51
CA LYS A 624 -0.61 14.48 7.16
C LYS A 624 0.55 15.33 6.65
N TYR A 625 0.90 15.14 5.38
CA TYR A 625 1.87 15.98 4.71
C TYR A 625 1.23 17.31 4.35
N ASN A 626 1.48 18.36 5.14
CA ASN A 626 1.09 19.73 4.83
C ASN A 626 2.32 20.51 4.37
N LYS A 627 2.34 20.91 3.09
CA LYS A 627 3.35 21.85 2.59
C LYS A 627 2.97 23.27 3.02
N GLY A 628 3.14 23.61 4.30
CA GLY A 628 2.70 24.92 4.80
C GLY A 628 3.09 25.21 6.25
N ARG A 629 4.23 24.69 6.71
CA ARG A 629 4.95 25.18 7.90
C ARG A 629 6.43 25.01 7.74
#